data_a6e88304341df87078719f3dba8fda7f
#
_entry.id   a6e88304341df87078719f3dba8fda7f
#
_cell.length_a   1.000
_cell.length_b   1.000
_cell.length_c   1.000
_cell.angle_alpha   90.00
_cell.angle_beta   90.00
_cell.angle_gamma   90.00
#
_symmetry.space_group_name_H-M   'P 1'
#
loop_
_entity.id
_entity.type
_entity.pdbx_description
1 polymer ?
#
loop_
_entity_poly.entity_id
_entity_poly.type
_entity_poly.pdbx_seq_one_letter_code
_entity_poly.pdbx_strand_id
1 'polypeptide(L)' 'RGNAGAPADPAAMEIQIKDLQALVRRLEMEKEILKKATAFFASQPS' A
#
# COMPACT_ATOMS: atom_id res chain seq x y z
N ARG A 1 -29.81 5.04 -9.42
CA ARG A 1 -29.67 4.93 -9.19
C ARG A 1 -29.24 4.01 -8.72
N GLY A 2 -29.47 3.41 -8.52
CA GLY A 2 -29.19 2.46 -7.89
C GLY A 2 -27.96 1.85 -7.95
N ASN A 3 -27.24 1.78 -8.79
CA ASN A 3 -26.17 1.16 -8.79
C ASN A 3 -25.11 1.77 -8.30
N ALA A 4 -25.29 2.66 -7.46
CA ALA A 4 -24.34 3.40 -6.98
C ALA A 4 -23.25 2.66 -6.53
N GLY A 5 -22.93 1.97 -6.08
CA GLY A 5 -21.79 1.40 -5.57
C GLY A 5 -21.33 0.28 -6.31
N ALA A 6 -21.90 -0.06 -7.35
CA ALA A 6 -21.55 -1.24 -7.98
C ALA A 6 -21.07 -1.00 -9.30
N PRO A 7 -19.96 -0.66 -9.50
CA PRO A 7 -19.45 -0.39 -10.74
C PRO A 7 -19.39 -1.56 -11.52
N ALA A 8 -19.98 -1.60 -12.51
CA ALA A 8 -19.91 -2.70 -13.31
C ALA A 8 -18.87 -2.54 -14.36
N ASP A 9 -17.99 -1.65 -14.28
CA ASP A 9 -17.00 -1.45 -15.32
C ASP A 9 -15.74 -2.22 -14.97
N PRO A 10 -15.43 -3.28 -15.65
CA PRO A 10 -14.24 -4.04 -15.32
C PRO A 10 -12.95 -3.23 -15.49
N ALA A 11 -12.94 -2.29 -16.42
CA ALA A 11 -11.75 -1.50 -16.60
C ALA A 11 -11.50 -0.61 -15.40
N ALA A 12 -12.56 -0.04 -14.85
CA ALA A 12 -12.42 0.78 -13.68
C ALA A 12 -11.97 -0.06 -12.49
N MET A 13 -12.48 -1.26 -12.39
CA MET A 13 -12.08 -2.13 -11.31
C MET A 13 -10.63 -2.54 -11.45
N GLU A 14 -10.18 -2.77 -12.65
CA GLU A 14 -8.81 -3.12 -12.86
C GLU A 14 -7.89 -1.98 -12.46
N ILE A 15 -8.26 -0.75 -12.79
CA ILE A 15 -7.47 0.39 -12.40
C ILE A 15 -7.40 0.49 -10.88
N GLN A 16 -8.51 0.26 -10.21
CA GLN A 16 -8.52 0.29 -8.79
C GLN A 16 -7.63 -0.77 -8.18
N ILE A 17 -7.66 -1.96 -8.74
CA ILE A 17 -6.83 -3.03 -8.23
C ILE A 17 -5.35 -2.68 -8.41
N LYS A 18 -4.98 -2.14 -9.55
CA LYS A 18 -3.60 -1.78 -9.77
C LYS A 18 -3.16 -0.68 -8.82
N ASP A 19 -4.04 0.28 -8.57
CA ASP A 19 -3.70 1.34 -7.64
C ASP A 19 -3.50 0.81 -6.24
N LEU A 20 -4.36 -0.10 -5.83
CA LEU A 20 -4.23 -0.69 -4.51
C LEU A 20 -2.97 -1.55 -4.40
N GLN A 21 -2.65 -2.26 -5.47
CA GLN A 21 -1.45 -3.07 -5.45
C GLN A 21 -0.20 -2.20 -5.35
N ALA A 22 -0.21 -1.06 -6.04
CA ALA A 22 0.91 -0.15 -5.95
C ALA A 22 1.03 0.43 -4.55
N LEU A 23 -0.11 0.72 -3.94
CA LEU A 23 -0.11 1.25 -2.59
C LEU A 23 0.43 0.23 -1.61
N VAL A 24 0.03 -1.02 -1.76
CA VAL A 24 0.50 -2.07 -0.89
C VAL A 24 2.02 -2.21 -1.00
N ARG A 25 2.55 -2.20 -2.21
CA ARG A 25 3.98 -2.31 -2.39
C ARG A 25 4.71 -1.14 -1.75
N ARG A 26 4.15 0.06 -1.87
CA ARG A 26 4.76 1.19 -1.27
C ARG A 26 4.74 1.10 0.24
N LEU A 27 3.63 0.67 0.80
CA LEU A 27 3.54 0.54 2.24
C LEU A 27 4.47 -0.54 2.76
N GLU A 28 4.63 -1.61 2.01
CA GLU A 28 5.55 -2.66 2.42
C GLU A 28 6.99 -2.16 2.39
N MET A 29 7.31 -1.36 1.40
CA MET A 29 8.63 -0.81 1.33
C MET A 29 8.87 0.16 2.49
N GLU A 30 7.89 1.00 2.80
CA GLU A 30 8.01 1.90 3.92
C GLU A 30 8.16 1.16 5.23
N LYS A 31 7.44 0.06 5.37
CA LYS A 31 7.53 -0.75 6.56
C LYS A 31 8.93 -1.33 6.68
N GLU A 32 9.50 -1.80 5.58
CA GLU A 32 10.85 -2.34 5.62
C GLU A 32 11.86 -1.29 6.01
N ILE A 33 11.72 -0.09 5.45
CA ILE A 33 12.63 0.98 5.77
C ILE A 33 12.54 1.34 7.24
N LEU A 34 11.32 1.45 7.76
CA LEU A 34 11.14 1.79 9.16
C LEU A 34 11.70 0.70 10.05
N LYS A 35 11.53 -0.55 9.65
CA LYS A 35 12.03 -1.65 10.43
C LYS A 35 13.55 -1.58 10.50
N LYS A 36 14.20 -1.31 9.38
CA LYS A 36 15.64 -1.21 9.36
C LYS A 36 16.14 -0.01 10.15
N ALA A 37 15.42 1.10 10.05
CA ALA A 37 15.79 2.28 10.81
C ALA A 37 15.67 2.02 12.30
N THR A 38 14.62 1.32 12.71
CA THR A 38 14.43 0.98 14.11
C THR A 38 15.56 0.10 14.59
N ALA A 39 15.94 -0.88 13.80
CA ALA A 39 17.02 -1.76 14.18
C ALA A 39 18.33 -1.01 14.28
N PHE A 40 18.54 -0.08 13.37
CA PHE A 40 19.75 0.71 13.38
C PHE A 40 19.83 1.55 14.66
N PHE A 41 18.75 2.23 15.00
CA PHE A 41 18.75 3.04 16.19
C PHE A 41 18.86 2.18 17.44
N ALA A 42 18.27 1.03 17.44
CA ALA A 42 18.32 0.16 18.59
C ALA A 42 19.73 -0.37 18.82
N SER A 43 20.50 -0.51 17.76
CA SER A 43 21.83 -1.04 17.93
C SER A 43 22.88 0.03 18.15
N GLN A 44 22.51 1.30 18.13
CA GLN A 44 23.48 2.32 18.38
C GLN A 44 23.74 2.47 19.84
N PRO A 45 24.97 2.58 20.23
CA PRO A 45 25.28 2.80 21.66
C PRO A 45 24.89 4.23 21.97
N SER A 46 24.38 4.48 23.05
CA SER A 46 23.92 5.81 23.39
C SER A 46 25.03 6.74 23.83
#